data_0d48850112cfbda8a36b47cdf92fa5f2
#
_entry.id   0d48850112cfbda8a36b47cdf92fa5f2
#
_cell.length_a   1.000
_cell.length_b   1.000
_cell.length_c   1.000
_cell.angle_alpha   90.00
_cell.angle_beta   90.00
_cell.angle_gamma   90.00
#
_symmetry.space_group_name_H-M   'P 1'
#
loop_
_entity.id
_entity.type
_entity.pdbx_description
1 polymer ?
#
loop_
_entity_poly.entity_id
_entity_poly.type
_entity_poly.pdbx_seq_one_letter_code
_entity_poly.pdbx_strand_id
1 'polypeptide(L)'
;MVKPKRSKGIPASRGELPHQKVKGYTHNTMDGEWLRDLILGGQDGLVNVLGLVLGVATATSDVRIVIVAGLAAMFAEGISMGAVAYTSTKATLEFYQKEKRRELKEIEEIPDEEREEVRRIYYDKGFRGKQLEMVVQKLTANRNQWLNVMMEEELKLQNPKETPLQSAVVVTIAALVGALFPILPFFFLPVADAVIFTVPFSLLILFIAGAFKGRFTRVVWWRAGLELAIIGTGAALIGYFIGSLLSIPVV
;
A
#
# COMPACT_ATOMS: atom_id res chain seq x y z
N MET A 1 -49.14 31.82 -14.61
CA MET A 1 -49.36 31.95 -13.16
C MET A 1 -49.22 30.58 -12.53
N VAL A 2 -48.00 30.20 -12.08
CA VAL A 2 -47.68 28.88 -11.53
C VAL A 2 -47.71 28.98 -10.01
N LYS A 3 -48.57 28.20 -9.34
CA LYS A 3 -48.67 28.18 -7.88
C LYS A 3 -47.46 27.44 -7.26
N PRO A 4 -46.87 27.97 -6.19
CA PRO A 4 -45.81 27.29 -5.50
C PRO A 4 -46.34 26.06 -4.71
N LYS A 5 -45.68 24.89 -4.86
CA LYS A 5 -45.93 23.69 -4.05
C LYS A 5 -45.49 23.96 -2.59
N ARG A 6 -46.45 23.83 -1.67
CA ARG A 6 -46.19 23.82 -0.22
C ARG A 6 -45.25 22.68 0.14
N SER A 7 -44.13 23.01 0.78
CA SER A 7 -43.27 22.04 1.43
C SER A 7 -44.00 21.43 2.62
N LYS A 8 -44.19 20.11 2.60
CA LYS A 8 -44.69 19.37 3.76
C LYS A 8 -43.58 19.37 4.83
N GLY A 9 -43.90 19.98 5.97
CA GLY A 9 -43.01 19.97 7.15
C GLY A 9 -42.69 18.54 7.58
N ILE A 10 -41.44 18.34 7.90
CA ILE A 10 -40.90 17.10 8.49
C ILE A 10 -41.49 17.00 9.91
N PRO A 11 -42.19 15.91 10.29
CA PRO A 11 -42.70 15.75 11.63
C PRO A 11 -41.47 15.50 12.57
N ALA A 12 -41.40 16.30 13.64
CA ALA A 12 -40.48 16.08 14.75
C ALA A 12 -40.99 14.87 15.57
N SER A 13 -40.69 13.65 15.14
CA SER A 13 -40.81 12.46 15.97
C SER A 13 -39.44 11.98 16.41
N ARG A 14 -39.28 11.88 17.73
CA ARG A 14 -38.25 11.06 18.37
C ARG A 14 -38.38 9.63 17.80
N GLY A 15 -37.58 9.32 16.79
CA GLY A 15 -37.53 8.01 16.16
C GLY A 15 -36.12 7.81 15.68
N GLU A 16 -35.51 6.72 16.07
CA GLU A 16 -34.32 6.19 15.45
C GLU A 16 -34.49 6.32 13.95
N LEU A 17 -33.51 6.88 13.28
CA LEU A 17 -33.50 6.88 11.82
C LEU A 17 -33.69 5.42 11.37
N PRO A 18 -34.72 5.10 10.57
CA PRO A 18 -34.86 3.75 10.10
C PRO A 18 -33.53 3.39 9.44
N HIS A 19 -32.93 2.32 9.91
CA HIS A 19 -31.79 1.69 9.24
C HIS A 19 -32.29 1.18 7.90
N GLN A 20 -32.57 2.10 6.97
CA GLN A 20 -32.64 1.73 5.57
C GLN A 20 -31.29 1.13 5.28
N LYS A 21 -31.26 -0.18 5.12
CA LYS A 21 -30.16 -0.87 4.45
C LYS A 21 -30.03 -0.21 3.08
N VAL A 22 -29.32 0.89 3.01
CA VAL A 22 -28.72 1.34 1.77
C VAL A 22 -27.98 0.09 1.33
N LYS A 23 -28.38 -0.54 0.22
CA LYS A 23 -27.69 -1.69 -0.35
C LYS A 23 -26.24 -1.30 -0.39
N GLY A 24 -25.50 -1.77 0.64
CA GLY A 24 -24.19 -1.24 0.95
C GLY A 24 -23.24 -1.61 -0.17
N TYR A 25 -22.72 -0.59 -0.79
CA TYR A 25 -21.37 -0.70 -1.27
C TYR A 25 -20.50 -0.84 0.00
N THR A 26 -20.24 -2.06 0.42
CA THR A 26 -19.18 -2.34 1.38
C THR A 26 -17.89 -1.98 0.65
N HIS A 27 -17.41 -0.77 0.86
CA HIS A 27 -16.06 -0.43 0.47
C HIS A 27 -15.15 -1.25 1.37
N ASN A 28 -14.65 -2.36 0.85
CA ASN A 28 -13.70 -3.19 1.55
C ASN A 28 -12.35 -2.46 1.52
N THR A 29 -12.10 -1.66 2.53
CA THR A 29 -10.85 -0.87 2.66
C THR A 29 -9.64 -1.75 2.94
N MET A 30 -9.84 -3.03 3.32
CA MET A 30 -8.76 -4.01 3.47
C MET A 30 -8.08 -4.33 2.14
N ASP A 31 -8.78 -4.19 1.00
CA ASP A 31 -8.25 -4.55 -0.30
C ASP A 31 -7.11 -3.62 -0.77
N GLY A 32 -7.03 -2.39 -0.24
CA GLY A 32 -6.03 -1.40 -0.65
C GLY A 32 -4.64 -1.63 -0.06
N GLU A 33 -4.56 -1.96 1.22
CA GLU A 33 -3.29 -2.19 1.93
C GLU A 33 -2.64 -3.50 1.47
N TRP A 34 -3.41 -4.60 1.44
CA TRP A 34 -2.95 -5.88 0.92
C TRP A 34 -2.47 -5.81 -0.55
N LEU A 35 -3.21 -5.07 -1.41
CA LEU A 35 -2.82 -4.89 -2.80
C LEU A 35 -1.51 -4.12 -2.92
N ARG A 36 -1.31 -3.09 -2.08
CA ARG A 36 -0.06 -2.34 -2.01
C ARG A 36 1.10 -3.26 -1.66
N ASP A 37 0.95 -4.08 -0.65
CA ASP A 37 1.98 -4.99 -0.15
C ASP A 37 2.33 -6.08 -1.17
N LEU A 38 1.31 -6.62 -1.85
CA LEU A 38 1.50 -7.59 -2.94
C LEU A 38 2.29 -7.00 -4.12
N ILE A 39 1.94 -5.77 -4.53
CA ILE A 39 2.61 -5.08 -5.64
C ILE A 39 4.04 -4.70 -5.23
N LEU A 40 4.20 -4.14 -4.02
CA LEU A 40 5.50 -3.73 -3.51
C LEU A 40 6.48 -4.90 -3.50
N GLY A 41 6.14 -6.01 -2.86
CA GLY A 41 7.01 -7.17 -2.80
C GLY A 41 7.23 -7.81 -4.18
N GLY A 42 6.15 -8.07 -4.93
CA GLY A 42 6.25 -8.77 -6.21
C GLY A 42 7.01 -8.01 -7.29
N GLN A 43 6.80 -6.70 -7.39
CA GLN A 43 7.52 -5.84 -8.31
C GLN A 43 9.01 -5.74 -7.93
N ASP A 44 9.29 -5.49 -6.66
CA ASP A 44 10.65 -5.27 -6.18
C ASP A 44 11.50 -6.54 -6.35
N GLY A 45 10.99 -7.69 -5.89
CA GLY A 45 11.69 -8.96 -6.08
C GLY A 45 11.97 -9.29 -7.55
N LEU A 46 11.00 -9.05 -8.45
CA LEU A 46 11.20 -9.32 -9.88
C LEU A 46 12.24 -8.38 -10.50
N VAL A 47 12.14 -7.08 -10.24
CA VAL A 47 13.00 -6.06 -10.84
C VAL A 47 14.45 -6.19 -10.34
N ASN A 48 14.65 -6.37 -9.05
CA ASN A 48 15.99 -6.49 -8.45
C ASN A 48 16.69 -7.75 -8.92
N VAL A 49 16.00 -8.89 -8.88
CA VAL A 49 16.60 -10.16 -9.31
C VAL A 49 16.80 -10.20 -10.83
N LEU A 50 15.93 -9.57 -11.64
CA LEU A 50 16.14 -9.43 -13.07
C LEU A 50 17.46 -8.72 -13.38
N GLY A 51 17.69 -7.57 -12.75
CA GLY A 51 18.93 -6.80 -12.92
C GLY A 51 20.17 -7.60 -12.52
N LEU A 52 20.11 -8.26 -11.35
CA LEU A 52 21.20 -9.08 -10.83
C LEU A 52 21.51 -10.28 -11.73
N VAL A 53 20.49 -11.05 -12.11
CA VAL A 53 20.65 -12.26 -12.93
C VAL A 53 21.22 -11.92 -14.29
N LEU A 54 20.77 -10.84 -14.93
CA LEU A 54 21.33 -10.39 -16.21
C LEU A 54 22.77 -9.91 -16.05
N GLY A 55 23.09 -9.21 -14.97
CA GLY A 55 24.45 -8.79 -14.67
C GLY A 55 25.40 -9.97 -14.51
N VAL A 56 25.02 -10.96 -13.69
CA VAL A 56 25.82 -12.17 -13.47
C VAL A 56 25.91 -13.01 -14.74
N ALA A 57 24.79 -13.20 -15.46
CA ALA A 57 24.77 -14.00 -16.68
C ALA A 57 25.62 -13.40 -17.80
N THR A 58 25.74 -12.08 -17.85
CA THR A 58 26.59 -11.38 -18.83
C THR A 58 28.07 -11.42 -18.42
N ALA A 59 28.34 -11.39 -17.11
CA ALA A 59 29.71 -11.45 -16.59
C ALA A 59 30.30 -12.87 -16.63
N THR A 60 29.47 -13.92 -16.55
CA THR A 60 29.92 -15.33 -16.55
C THR A 60 29.01 -16.17 -17.45
N SER A 61 29.59 -17.15 -18.12
CA SER A 61 28.84 -18.13 -18.95
C SER A 61 28.41 -19.38 -18.14
N ASP A 62 28.63 -19.39 -16.82
CA ASP A 62 28.28 -20.53 -15.96
C ASP A 62 26.87 -20.37 -15.40
N VAL A 63 25.93 -21.21 -15.89
CA VAL A 63 24.54 -21.22 -15.46
C VAL A 63 24.36 -21.51 -13.96
N ARG A 64 25.28 -22.28 -13.35
CA ARG A 64 25.20 -22.61 -11.92
C ARG A 64 25.45 -21.38 -11.06
N ILE A 65 26.42 -20.54 -11.45
CA ILE A 65 26.71 -19.29 -10.78
C ILE A 65 25.51 -18.36 -10.85
N VAL A 66 24.88 -18.25 -12.03
CA VAL A 66 23.67 -17.43 -12.22
C VAL A 66 22.51 -17.89 -11.34
N ILE A 67 22.24 -19.20 -11.30
CA ILE A 67 21.16 -19.77 -10.48
C ILE A 67 21.45 -19.55 -8.98
N VAL A 68 22.67 -19.83 -8.53
CA VAL A 68 23.03 -19.67 -7.10
C VAL A 68 22.93 -18.20 -6.70
N ALA A 69 23.45 -17.28 -7.51
CA ALA A 69 23.35 -15.85 -7.23
C ALA A 69 21.89 -15.37 -7.24
N GLY A 70 21.08 -15.80 -8.21
CA GLY A 70 19.68 -15.48 -8.31
C GLY A 70 18.87 -15.98 -7.11
N LEU A 71 19.06 -17.24 -6.72
CA LEU A 71 18.38 -17.82 -5.55
C LEU A 71 18.82 -17.13 -4.24
N ALA A 72 20.12 -16.88 -4.08
CA ALA A 72 20.62 -16.16 -2.91
C ALA A 72 20.01 -14.76 -2.81
N ALA A 73 19.94 -14.03 -3.92
CA ALA A 73 19.30 -12.72 -3.98
C ALA A 73 17.81 -12.81 -3.68
N MET A 74 17.08 -13.77 -4.26
CA MET A 74 15.65 -14.00 -4.03
C MET A 74 15.35 -14.16 -2.54
N PHE A 75 16.10 -15.01 -1.83
CA PHE A 75 15.86 -15.20 -0.39
C PHE A 75 16.30 -14.00 0.44
N ALA A 76 17.42 -13.36 0.13
CA ALA A 76 17.88 -12.17 0.82
C ALA A 76 16.88 -11.03 0.68
N GLU A 77 16.37 -10.80 -0.54
CA GLU A 77 15.36 -9.80 -0.87
C GLU A 77 14.05 -10.09 -0.14
N GLY A 78 13.54 -11.32 -0.24
CA GLY A 78 12.29 -11.70 0.41
C GLY A 78 12.32 -11.51 1.92
N ILE A 79 13.41 -11.89 2.59
CA ILE A 79 13.59 -11.69 4.03
C ILE A 79 13.72 -10.20 4.36
N SER A 80 14.52 -9.46 3.60
CA SER A 80 14.74 -8.03 3.80
C SER A 80 13.43 -7.24 3.66
N MET A 81 12.70 -7.47 2.59
CA MET A 81 11.41 -6.80 2.31
C MET A 81 10.37 -7.15 3.38
N GLY A 82 10.30 -8.40 3.80
CA GLY A 82 9.41 -8.80 4.90
C GLY A 82 9.76 -8.13 6.22
N ALA A 83 11.04 -8.01 6.54
CA ALA A 83 11.50 -7.30 7.73
C ALA A 83 11.17 -5.80 7.68
N VAL A 84 11.35 -5.16 6.52
CA VAL A 84 10.98 -3.75 6.30
C VAL A 84 9.47 -3.56 6.44
N ALA A 85 8.66 -4.42 5.85
CA ALA A 85 7.19 -4.38 5.98
C ALA A 85 6.75 -4.52 7.43
N TYR A 86 7.34 -5.48 8.16
CA TYR A 86 7.08 -5.67 9.59
C TYR A 86 7.39 -4.42 10.41
N THR A 87 8.61 -3.90 10.28
CA THR A 87 9.08 -2.77 11.10
C THR A 87 8.34 -1.48 10.76
N SER A 88 8.04 -1.24 9.48
CA SER A 88 7.29 -0.08 9.01
C SER A 88 5.84 -0.09 9.53
N THR A 89 5.13 -1.21 9.38
CA THR A 89 3.74 -1.35 9.86
C THR A 89 3.70 -1.27 11.39
N LYS A 90 4.68 -1.87 12.08
CA LYS A 90 4.81 -1.77 13.54
C LYS A 90 5.02 -0.34 14.00
N ALA A 91 5.91 0.41 13.35
CA ALA A 91 6.17 1.81 13.67
C ALA A 91 4.90 2.68 13.50
N THR A 92 4.13 2.45 12.44
CA THR A 92 2.85 3.14 12.20
C THR A 92 1.85 2.85 13.32
N LEU A 93 1.73 1.58 13.74
CA LEU A 93 0.84 1.17 14.82
C LEU A 93 1.27 1.76 16.18
N GLU A 94 2.57 1.73 16.47
CA GLU A 94 3.12 2.30 17.71
C GLU A 94 2.93 3.82 17.77
N PHE A 95 3.11 4.51 16.65
CA PHE A 95 2.84 5.94 16.53
C PHE A 95 1.35 6.25 16.79
N TYR A 96 0.44 5.52 16.14
CA TYR A 96 -0.99 5.66 16.37
C TYR A 96 -1.37 5.46 17.84
N GLN A 97 -0.83 4.42 18.47
CA GLN A 97 -1.11 4.15 19.89
C GLN A 97 -0.51 5.18 20.84
N LYS A 98 0.65 5.75 20.49
CA LYS A 98 1.27 6.84 21.25
C LYS A 98 0.39 8.07 21.22
N GLU A 99 -0.03 8.51 20.04
CA GLU A 99 -0.89 9.68 19.89
C GLU A 99 -2.25 9.45 20.57
N LYS A 100 -2.84 8.28 20.40
CA LYS A 100 -4.09 7.91 21.09
C LYS A 100 -3.99 8.00 22.61
N ARG A 101 -2.85 7.62 23.20
CA ARG A 101 -2.63 7.76 24.64
C ARG A 101 -2.44 9.21 25.05
N ARG A 102 -1.79 10.02 24.21
CA ARG A 102 -1.63 11.45 24.44
C ARG A 102 -2.99 12.14 24.45
N GLU A 103 -3.81 11.96 23.44
CA GLU A 103 -5.16 12.53 23.36
C GLU A 103 -6.04 12.14 24.53
N LEU A 104 -5.99 10.85 24.94
CA LEU A 104 -6.73 10.41 26.12
C LEU A 104 -6.34 11.14 27.41
N LYS A 105 -5.05 11.45 27.54
CA LYS A 105 -4.52 12.18 28.69
C LYS A 105 -4.91 13.66 28.64
N GLU A 106 -4.84 14.29 27.47
CA GLU A 106 -5.23 15.69 27.25
C GLU A 106 -6.73 15.88 27.50
N ILE A 107 -7.60 14.97 27.03
CA ILE A 107 -9.04 14.97 27.35
C ILE A 107 -9.31 14.89 28.87
N GLU A 108 -8.43 14.23 29.66
CA GLU A 108 -8.55 14.14 31.11
C GLU A 108 -7.98 15.36 31.84
N GLU A 109 -6.84 15.89 31.39
CA GLU A 109 -6.10 16.94 32.08
C GLU A 109 -6.56 18.35 31.70
N ILE A 110 -6.93 18.56 30.44
CA ILE A 110 -7.30 19.86 29.88
C ILE A 110 -8.60 19.82 29.05
N PRO A 111 -9.70 19.28 29.60
CA PRO A 111 -10.93 18.99 28.83
C PRO A 111 -11.59 20.22 28.19
N ASP A 112 -11.35 21.41 28.71
CA ASP A 112 -11.93 22.64 28.14
C ASP A 112 -11.17 23.09 26.89
N GLU A 113 -9.86 22.91 26.85
CA GLU A 113 -9.03 23.19 25.68
C GLU A 113 -9.36 22.20 24.55
N GLU A 114 -9.41 20.93 24.86
CA GLU A 114 -9.77 19.86 23.94
C GLU A 114 -11.19 20.02 23.35
N ARG A 115 -12.13 20.53 24.16
CA ARG A 115 -13.49 20.86 23.69
C ARG A 115 -13.48 22.05 22.72
N GLU A 116 -12.59 23.01 22.96
CA GLU A 116 -12.42 24.15 22.05
C GLU A 116 -11.82 23.73 20.70
N GLU A 117 -10.94 22.74 20.68
CA GLU A 117 -10.40 22.15 19.44
C GLU A 117 -11.50 21.46 18.63
N VAL A 118 -12.33 20.64 19.25
CA VAL A 118 -13.54 20.10 18.59
C VAL A 118 -14.42 21.21 18.05
N ARG A 119 -14.61 22.30 18.83
CA ARG A 119 -15.40 23.45 18.37
C ARG A 119 -14.81 24.09 17.15
N ARG A 120 -13.49 24.29 17.09
CA ARG A 120 -12.77 24.85 15.93
C ARG A 120 -12.93 23.98 14.70
N ILE A 121 -12.73 22.66 14.83
CA ILE A 121 -12.88 21.69 13.72
C ILE A 121 -14.29 21.78 13.11
N TYR A 122 -15.34 21.78 13.93
CA TYR A 122 -16.71 21.83 13.42
C TYR A 122 -17.13 23.22 12.98
N TYR A 123 -16.54 24.29 13.54
CA TYR A 123 -16.70 25.63 13.01
C TYR A 123 -16.14 25.72 11.57
N ASP A 124 -14.97 25.16 11.30
CA ASP A 124 -14.35 25.15 9.97
C ASP A 124 -15.16 24.30 8.97
N LYS A 125 -15.86 23.28 9.46
CA LYS A 125 -16.83 22.49 8.67
C LYS A 125 -18.14 23.23 8.38
N GLY A 126 -18.32 24.47 8.88
CA GLY A 126 -19.45 25.34 8.56
C GLY A 126 -20.57 25.40 9.61
N PHE A 127 -20.43 24.68 10.73
CA PHE A 127 -21.41 24.79 11.83
C PHE A 127 -21.28 26.13 12.54
N ARG A 128 -22.42 26.72 12.99
CA ARG A 128 -22.45 28.02 13.65
C ARG A 128 -23.48 28.05 14.79
N GLY A 129 -23.23 28.93 15.77
CA GLY A 129 -24.16 29.23 16.84
C GLY A 129 -24.69 28.00 17.57
N LYS A 130 -25.99 27.91 17.81
CA LYS A 130 -26.60 26.80 18.59
C LYS A 130 -26.36 25.43 17.98
N GLN A 131 -26.24 25.32 16.66
CA GLN A 131 -25.95 24.05 15.99
C GLN A 131 -24.52 23.56 16.33
N LEU A 132 -23.55 24.47 16.31
CA LEU A 132 -22.17 24.15 16.69
C LEU A 132 -22.11 23.64 18.12
N GLU A 133 -22.73 24.35 19.07
CA GLU A 133 -22.73 23.94 20.49
C GLU A 133 -23.37 22.57 20.71
N MET A 134 -24.50 22.29 20.04
CA MET A 134 -25.13 20.98 20.13
C MET A 134 -24.24 19.84 19.60
N VAL A 135 -23.52 20.08 18.49
CA VAL A 135 -22.59 19.09 17.93
C VAL A 135 -21.42 18.85 18.89
N VAL A 136 -20.78 19.92 19.37
CA VAL A 136 -19.65 19.84 20.31
C VAL A 136 -20.09 19.09 21.57
N GLN A 137 -21.18 19.48 22.20
CA GLN A 137 -21.70 18.84 23.41
C GLN A 137 -21.95 17.33 23.18
N LYS A 138 -22.54 16.97 22.04
CA LYS A 138 -22.85 15.57 21.72
C LYS A 138 -21.59 14.74 21.50
N LEU A 139 -20.60 15.27 20.79
CA LEU A 139 -19.36 14.56 20.47
C LEU A 139 -18.47 14.40 21.71
N THR A 140 -18.43 15.41 22.58
CA THR A 140 -17.61 15.38 23.82
C THR A 140 -18.33 14.76 25.02
N ALA A 141 -19.60 14.35 24.89
CA ALA A 141 -20.35 13.69 25.94
C ALA A 141 -19.88 12.25 26.21
N ASN A 142 -19.28 11.60 25.23
CA ASN A 142 -18.75 10.24 25.37
C ASN A 142 -17.25 10.25 25.05
N ARG A 143 -16.43 9.79 26.01
CA ARG A 143 -14.98 9.79 25.92
C ARG A 143 -14.45 9.08 24.68
N ASN A 144 -15.02 7.94 24.32
CA ASN A 144 -14.56 7.19 23.13
C ASN A 144 -14.91 7.92 21.81
N GLN A 145 -16.09 8.56 21.77
CA GLN A 145 -16.50 9.35 20.62
C GLN A 145 -15.64 10.60 20.48
N TRP A 146 -15.36 11.26 21.59
CA TRP A 146 -14.46 12.42 21.63
C TRP A 146 -13.07 12.06 21.12
N LEU A 147 -12.46 11.01 21.70
CA LEU A 147 -11.17 10.50 21.23
C LEU A 147 -11.15 10.17 19.74
N ASN A 148 -12.20 9.53 19.22
CA ASN A 148 -12.25 9.23 17.79
C ASN A 148 -12.29 10.51 16.95
N VAL A 149 -13.00 11.53 17.39
CA VAL A 149 -13.02 12.83 16.70
C VAL A 149 -11.65 13.48 16.68
N MET A 150 -10.91 13.48 17.83
CA MET A 150 -9.56 14.02 17.90
C MET A 150 -8.62 13.26 16.98
N MET A 151 -8.60 11.92 17.06
CA MET A 151 -7.76 11.07 16.22
C MET A 151 -8.03 11.26 14.72
N GLU A 152 -9.30 11.26 14.29
CA GLU A 152 -9.66 11.26 12.87
C GLU A 152 -9.72 12.66 12.26
N GLU A 153 -10.20 13.65 13.02
CA GLU A 153 -10.47 14.98 12.48
C GLU A 153 -9.35 15.97 12.73
N GLU A 154 -8.71 15.93 13.88
CA GLU A 154 -7.59 16.79 14.23
C GLU A 154 -6.29 16.19 13.70
N LEU A 155 -5.90 15.01 14.21
CA LEU A 155 -4.63 14.38 13.87
C LEU A 155 -4.61 13.72 12.50
N LYS A 156 -5.77 13.52 11.87
CA LYS A 156 -5.93 12.81 10.58
C LYS A 156 -5.37 11.38 10.61
N LEU A 157 -5.35 10.76 11.78
CA LEU A 157 -4.85 9.42 12.00
C LEU A 157 -6.01 8.41 11.97
N GLN A 158 -5.89 7.42 11.11
CA GLN A 158 -6.81 6.29 11.07
C GLN A 158 -6.21 5.10 11.79
N ASN A 159 -7.06 4.30 12.42
CA ASN A 159 -6.62 3.06 13.07
C ASN A 159 -6.07 2.09 12.03
N PRO A 160 -4.78 1.70 12.10
CA PRO A 160 -4.20 0.73 11.17
C PRO A 160 -4.93 -0.61 11.29
N LYS A 161 -5.36 -1.16 10.15
CA LYS A 161 -6.12 -2.43 10.12
C LYS A 161 -5.23 -3.64 9.94
N GLU A 162 -4.08 -3.47 9.30
CA GLU A 162 -3.11 -4.53 9.09
C GLU A 162 -2.25 -4.76 10.33
N THR A 163 -1.96 -6.02 10.59
CA THR A 163 -0.96 -6.38 11.60
C THR A 163 0.44 -6.42 10.96
N PRO A 164 1.51 -6.08 11.71
CA PRO A 164 2.87 -6.12 11.18
C PRO A 164 3.26 -7.48 10.59
N LEU A 165 2.78 -8.57 11.19
CA LEU A 165 3.08 -9.92 10.71
C LEU A 165 2.36 -10.23 9.39
N GLN A 166 1.11 -9.78 9.21
CA GLN A 166 0.38 -9.98 7.96
C GLN A 166 1.06 -9.27 6.81
N SER A 167 1.41 -7.98 6.98
CA SER A 167 2.15 -7.21 5.97
C SER A 167 3.49 -7.89 5.63
N ALA A 168 4.28 -8.29 6.64
CA ALA A 168 5.54 -8.99 6.44
C ALA A 168 5.40 -10.27 5.61
N VAL A 169 4.41 -11.11 5.93
CA VAL A 169 4.20 -12.39 5.23
C VAL A 169 3.77 -12.14 3.78
N VAL A 170 2.84 -11.21 3.55
CA VAL A 170 2.37 -10.89 2.19
C VAL A 170 3.53 -10.36 1.33
N VAL A 171 4.30 -9.40 1.84
CA VAL A 171 5.43 -8.81 1.13
C VAL A 171 6.51 -9.85 0.85
N THR A 172 6.87 -10.68 1.85
CA THR A 172 7.87 -11.75 1.68
C THR A 172 7.46 -12.74 0.58
N ILE A 173 6.24 -13.25 0.64
CA ILE A 173 5.77 -14.23 -0.36
C ILE A 173 5.72 -13.58 -1.74
N ALA A 174 5.22 -12.36 -1.84
CA ALA A 174 5.15 -11.63 -3.10
C ALA A 174 6.55 -11.39 -3.70
N ALA A 175 7.54 -11.00 -2.88
CA ALA A 175 8.91 -10.82 -3.30
C ALA A 175 9.56 -12.11 -3.80
N LEU A 176 9.40 -13.22 -3.06
CA LEU A 176 9.91 -14.53 -3.47
C LEU A 176 9.30 -14.99 -4.79
N VAL A 177 7.97 -14.84 -4.95
CA VAL A 177 7.28 -15.20 -6.19
C VAL A 177 7.74 -14.33 -7.35
N GLY A 178 7.83 -13.01 -7.14
CA GLY A 178 8.31 -12.07 -8.16
C GLY A 178 9.75 -12.38 -8.61
N ALA A 179 10.64 -12.61 -7.65
CA ALA A 179 12.04 -12.93 -7.89
C ALA A 179 12.28 -14.26 -8.61
N LEU A 180 11.35 -15.19 -8.49
CA LEU A 180 11.47 -16.51 -9.15
C LEU A 180 11.41 -16.39 -10.67
N PHE A 181 10.59 -15.47 -11.23
CA PHE A 181 10.37 -15.37 -12.68
C PHE A 181 11.64 -15.14 -13.48
N PRO A 182 12.54 -14.19 -13.17
CA PRO A 182 13.76 -14.00 -13.92
C PRO A 182 14.77 -15.14 -13.80
N ILE A 183 14.68 -15.97 -12.76
CA ILE A 183 15.59 -17.12 -12.57
C ILE A 183 15.11 -18.35 -13.38
N LEU A 184 13.79 -18.51 -13.54
CA LEU A 184 13.18 -19.68 -14.16
C LEU A 184 13.81 -20.13 -15.47
N PRO A 185 14.08 -19.27 -16.47
CA PRO A 185 14.65 -19.69 -17.73
C PRO A 185 16.02 -20.38 -17.60
N PHE A 186 16.82 -20.00 -16.61
CA PHE A 186 18.16 -20.55 -16.40
C PHE A 186 18.17 -21.99 -15.89
N PHE A 187 17.03 -22.52 -15.40
CA PHE A 187 16.92 -23.94 -15.05
C PHE A 187 16.77 -24.84 -16.27
N PHE A 188 16.34 -24.29 -17.41
CA PHE A 188 15.96 -25.08 -18.58
C PHE A 188 16.79 -24.76 -19.82
N LEU A 189 17.45 -23.60 -19.88
CA LEU A 189 18.12 -23.11 -21.06
C LEU A 189 19.60 -22.81 -20.77
N PRO A 190 20.49 -22.94 -21.79
CA PRO A 190 21.84 -22.40 -21.71
C PRO A 190 21.83 -20.90 -21.46
N VAL A 191 22.91 -20.35 -20.87
CA VAL A 191 22.98 -18.95 -20.41
C VAL A 191 22.59 -17.96 -21.52
N ALA A 192 23.12 -18.14 -22.75
CA ALA A 192 22.86 -17.23 -23.86
C ALA A 192 21.38 -17.17 -24.25
N ASP A 193 20.73 -18.35 -24.36
CA ASP A 193 19.31 -18.44 -24.68
C ASP A 193 18.43 -17.96 -23.51
N ALA A 194 18.85 -18.31 -22.28
CA ALA A 194 18.15 -17.89 -21.06
C ALA A 194 18.10 -16.36 -20.94
N VAL A 195 19.20 -15.64 -21.21
CA VAL A 195 19.26 -14.17 -21.20
C VAL A 195 18.26 -13.57 -22.21
N ILE A 196 18.24 -14.09 -23.43
CA ILE A 196 17.34 -13.61 -24.49
C ILE A 196 15.87 -13.83 -24.10
N PHE A 197 15.56 -14.94 -23.44
CA PHE A 197 14.20 -15.28 -23.05
C PHE A 197 13.77 -14.57 -21.75
N THR A 198 14.68 -14.41 -20.78
CA THR A 198 14.37 -13.82 -19.46
C THR A 198 13.87 -12.39 -19.58
N VAL A 199 14.46 -11.56 -20.45
CA VAL A 199 14.06 -10.15 -20.59
C VAL A 199 12.60 -10.01 -21.02
N PRO A 200 12.16 -10.51 -22.20
CA PRO A 200 10.77 -10.36 -22.62
C PRO A 200 9.80 -11.07 -21.70
N PHE A 201 10.18 -12.20 -21.10
CA PHE A 201 9.36 -12.94 -20.15
C PHE A 201 9.11 -12.12 -18.87
N SER A 202 10.15 -11.57 -18.27
CA SER A 202 10.04 -10.74 -17.06
C SER A 202 9.27 -9.45 -17.33
N LEU A 203 9.49 -8.81 -18.48
CA LEU A 203 8.75 -7.60 -18.88
C LEU A 203 7.26 -7.90 -19.09
N LEU A 204 6.92 -9.06 -19.66
CA LEU A 204 5.53 -9.50 -19.79
C LEU A 204 4.87 -9.69 -18.42
N ILE A 205 5.56 -10.33 -17.46
CA ILE A 205 5.04 -10.51 -16.09
C ILE A 205 4.85 -9.16 -15.42
N LEU A 206 5.81 -8.22 -15.53
CA LEU A 206 5.67 -6.87 -15.00
C LEU A 206 4.51 -6.12 -15.65
N PHE A 207 4.34 -6.25 -16.95
CA PHE A 207 3.21 -5.67 -17.65
C PHE A 207 1.87 -6.20 -17.14
N ILE A 208 1.76 -7.53 -16.94
CA ILE A 208 0.55 -8.17 -16.40
C ILE A 208 0.28 -7.69 -14.97
N ALA A 209 1.32 -7.66 -14.12
CA ALA A 209 1.20 -7.17 -12.75
C ALA A 209 0.75 -5.70 -12.69
N GLY A 210 1.33 -4.84 -13.55
CA GLY A 210 0.93 -3.45 -13.67
C GLY A 210 -0.48 -3.27 -14.22
N ALA A 211 -0.87 -4.07 -15.21
CA ALA A 211 -2.22 -4.06 -15.77
C ALA A 211 -3.27 -4.49 -14.71
N PHE A 212 -2.94 -5.48 -13.91
CA PHE A 212 -3.75 -5.91 -12.77
C PHE A 212 -3.90 -4.78 -11.74
N LYS A 213 -2.80 -4.16 -11.31
CA LYS A 213 -2.80 -2.94 -10.46
C LYS A 213 -3.73 -1.88 -11.03
N GLY A 214 -3.58 -1.55 -12.31
CA GLY A 214 -4.37 -0.52 -12.99
C GLY A 214 -5.88 -0.80 -12.97
N ARG A 215 -6.28 -2.07 -13.09
CA ARG A 215 -7.68 -2.46 -13.01
C ARG A 215 -8.28 -2.24 -11.61
N PHE A 216 -7.52 -2.49 -10.55
CA PHE A 216 -7.97 -2.24 -9.16
C PHE A 216 -8.00 -0.76 -8.81
N THR A 217 -7.01 0.00 -9.26
CA THR A 217 -6.88 1.45 -8.96
C THR A 217 -7.71 2.32 -9.91
N ARG A 218 -8.49 1.71 -10.84
CA ARG A 218 -9.29 2.41 -11.86
C ARG A 218 -8.47 3.33 -12.78
N VAL A 219 -7.17 3.04 -12.90
CA VAL A 219 -6.29 3.68 -13.88
C VAL A 219 -6.35 2.89 -15.20
N VAL A 220 -5.97 3.50 -16.31
CA VAL A 220 -5.91 2.84 -17.60
C VAL A 220 -4.92 1.67 -17.52
N TRP A 221 -5.40 0.45 -17.58
CA TRP A 221 -4.67 -0.80 -17.30
C TRP A 221 -3.37 -0.95 -18.12
N TRP A 222 -3.41 -0.60 -19.41
CA TRP A 222 -2.21 -0.73 -20.27
C TRP A 222 -1.13 0.30 -19.94
N ARG A 223 -1.50 1.51 -19.44
CA ARG A 223 -0.53 2.52 -18.99
C ARG A 223 0.18 2.05 -17.72
N ALA A 224 -0.59 1.52 -16.76
CA ALA A 224 -0.02 0.94 -15.55
C ALA A 224 0.88 -0.27 -15.85
N GLY A 225 0.52 -1.10 -16.84
CA GLY A 225 1.37 -2.19 -17.34
C GLY A 225 2.67 -1.69 -17.96
N LEU A 226 2.60 -0.69 -18.83
CA LEU A 226 3.78 -0.10 -19.45
C LEU A 226 4.71 0.58 -18.42
N GLU A 227 4.15 1.25 -17.40
CA GLU A 227 4.93 1.85 -16.33
C GLU A 227 5.87 0.83 -15.66
N LEU A 228 5.34 -0.33 -15.25
CA LEU A 228 6.15 -1.36 -14.64
C LEU A 228 7.14 -2.02 -15.62
N ALA A 229 6.72 -2.23 -16.86
CA ALA A 229 7.62 -2.77 -17.89
C ALA A 229 8.80 -1.83 -18.19
N ILE A 230 8.58 -0.50 -18.21
CA ILE A 230 9.65 0.49 -18.38
C ILE A 230 10.63 0.45 -17.20
N ILE A 231 10.14 0.36 -15.97
CA ILE A 231 10.98 0.22 -14.76
C ILE A 231 11.84 -1.05 -14.86
N GLY A 232 11.23 -2.18 -15.22
CA GLY A 232 11.95 -3.44 -15.41
C GLY A 232 12.98 -3.38 -16.55
N THR A 233 12.67 -2.67 -17.62
CA THR A 233 13.62 -2.44 -18.72
C THR A 233 14.84 -1.67 -18.23
N GLY A 234 14.65 -0.65 -17.40
CA GLY A 234 15.75 0.10 -16.79
C GLY A 234 16.67 -0.79 -15.96
N ALA A 235 16.10 -1.63 -15.09
CA ALA A 235 16.88 -2.59 -14.29
C ALA A 235 17.63 -3.61 -15.15
N ALA A 236 16.97 -4.16 -16.18
CA ALA A 236 17.58 -5.09 -17.12
C ALA A 236 18.78 -4.49 -17.85
N LEU A 237 18.64 -3.25 -18.36
CA LEU A 237 19.72 -2.54 -19.06
C LEU A 237 20.91 -2.24 -18.14
N ILE A 238 20.64 -1.77 -16.91
CA ILE A 238 21.69 -1.49 -15.92
C ILE A 238 22.42 -2.77 -15.56
N GLY A 239 21.69 -3.85 -15.24
CA GLY A 239 22.28 -5.15 -14.92
C GLY A 239 23.15 -5.67 -16.05
N TYR A 240 22.63 -5.67 -17.28
CA TYR A 240 23.38 -6.08 -18.48
C TYR A 240 24.66 -5.24 -18.69
N PHE A 241 24.55 -3.93 -18.56
CA PHE A 241 25.68 -3.01 -18.73
C PHE A 241 26.77 -3.25 -17.69
N ILE A 242 26.41 -3.39 -16.43
CA ILE A 242 27.36 -3.70 -15.33
C ILE A 242 28.04 -5.05 -15.62
N GLY A 243 27.28 -6.07 -15.99
CA GLY A 243 27.82 -7.39 -16.31
C GLY A 243 28.78 -7.35 -17.49
N SER A 244 28.46 -6.58 -18.52
CA SER A 244 29.33 -6.45 -19.71
C SER A 244 30.64 -5.70 -19.43
N LEU A 245 30.60 -4.71 -18.51
CA LEU A 245 31.81 -4.00 -18.09
C LEU A 245 32.75 -4.85 -17.22
N LEU A 246 32.15 -5.75 -16.44
CA LEU A 246 32.87 -6.59 -15.48
C LEU A 246 33.13 -8.00 -16.03
N SER A 247 32.78 -8.26 -17.31
CA SER A 247 33.01 -9.56 -17.92
C SER A 247 34.49 -9.93 -17.86
N ILE A 248 34.80 -10.97 -17.05
CA ILE A 248 36.13 -11.54 -16.92
C ILE A 248 36.27 -12.53 -18.08
N PRO A 249 37.26 -12.41 -18.96
CA PRO A 249 37.56 -13.46 -19.92
C PRO A 249 37.77 -14.75 -19.17
N VAL A 250 36.92 -15.75 -19.35
CA VAL A 250 37.13 -17.09 -18.82
C VAL A 250 38.33 -17.65 -19.59
N VAL A 251 39.49 -17.71 -18.97
CA VAL A 251 40.71 -18.35 -19.49
C VAL A 251 40.53 -19.86 -19.41
#